data_c9d7d3166089023627abbb3302903a58
#
_entry.id   c9d7d3166089023627abbb3302903a58
#
_cell.length_a   1.000
_cell.length_b   1.000
_cell.length_c   1.000
_cell.angle_alpha   90.00
_cell.angle_beta   90.00
_cell.angle_gamma   90.00
#
_symmetry.space_group_name_H-M   'P 1'
#
loop_
_entity.id
_entity.type
_entity.pdbx_description
1 polymer ?
#
loop_
_entity_poly.entity_id
_entity_poly.type
_entity_poly.pdbx_seq_one_letter_code
_entity_poly.pdbx_strand_id
1 'polypeptide(L)'
;MDDTTRLNAEAAAFRRLVAHLQSRTDVQNIDLMNLAGFCRNCLGDWYREALAGQGVELTKDQGREAVYGMPPAEWKAKYQTEASPQAQARFASSHQDHQQQQAAAKPEGGGKGW
;
A
#
# COMPACT_ATOMS: atom_id res chain seq x y z
N MET A 1 -26.26 -11.42 -0.45
CA MET A 1 -24.92 -11.93 -0.07
C MET A 1 -24.72 -11.69 1.42
N ASP A 2 -24.34 -12.71 2.16
CA ASP A 2 -24.12 -12.53 3.59
C ASP A 2 -22.76 -11.90 3.88
N ASP A 3 -22.56 -11.47 5.13
CA ASP A 3 -21.34 -10.77 5.53
C ASP A 3 -20.12 -11.65 5.43
N THR A 4 -20.26 -12.94 5.79
CA THR A 4 -19.12 -13.87 5.75
C THR A 4 -18.65 -14.08 4.32
N THR A 5 -19.56 -14.23 3.37
CA THR A 5 -19.23 -14.39 1.95
C THR A 5 -18.49 -13.16 1.44
N ARG A 6 -18.98 -11.98 1.79
CA ARG A 6 -18.37 -10.72 1.36
C ARG A 6 -16.98 -10.56 1.96
N LEU A 7 -16.83 -10.81 3.26
CA LEU A 7 -15.53 -10.71 3.93
C LEU A 7 -14.51 -11.67 3.32
N ASN A 8 -14.93 -12.90 3.03
CA ASN A 8 -14.05 -13.88 2.41
C ASN A 8 -13.62 -13.45 1.01
N ALA A 9 -14.54 -12.88 0.24
CA ALA A 9 -14.23 -12.39 -1.10
C ALA A 9 -13.26 -11.21 -1.05
N GLU A 10 -13.49 -10.29 -0.13
CA GLU A 10 -12.60 -9.14 0.07
C GLU A 10 -11.20 -9.60 0.48
N ALA A 11 -11.11 -10.57 1.39
CA ALA A 11 -9.83 -11.14 1.80
C ALA A 11 -9.12 -11.82 0.62
N ALA A 12 -9.86 -12.60 -0.17
CA ALA A 12 -9.29 -13.28 -1.33
C ALA A 12 -8.78 -12.29 -2.37
N ALA A 13 -9.54 -11.23 -2.63
CA ALA A 13 -9.12 -10.19 -3.57
C ALA A 13 -7.87 -9.45 -3.07
N PHE A 14 -7.82 -9.14 -1.80
CA PHE A 14 -6.64 -8.52 -1.19
C PHE A 14 -5.40 -9.41 -1.35
N ARG A 15 -5.54 -10.69 -1.05
CA ARG A 15 -4.43 -11.64 -1.17
C ARG A 15 -3.95 -11.77 -2.61
N ARG A 16 -4.88 -11.73 -3.56
CA ARG A 16 -4.52 -11.79 -4.97
C ARG A 16 -3.78 -10.53 -5.41
N LEU A 17 -4.22 -9.36 -4.94
CA LEU A 17 -3.51 -8.10 -5.21
C LEU A 17 -2.09 -8.15 -4.66
N VAL A 18 -1.94 -8.63 -3.41
CA VAL A 18 -0.63 -8.76 -2.78
C VAL A 18 0.27 -9.68 -3.59
N ALA A 19 -0.23 -10.85 -3.98
CA ALA A 19 0.53 -11.80 -4.79
C ALA A 19 0.93 -11.18 -6.14
N HIS A 20 0.03 -10.43 -6.74
CA HIS A 20 0.32 -9.76 -8.01
C HIS A 20 1.44 -8.72 -7.85
N LEU A 21 1.35 -7.90 -6.81
CA LEU A 21 2.39 -6.88 -6.55
C LEU A 21 3.75 -7.52 -6.25
N GLN A 22 3.76 -8.67 -5.58
CA GLN A 22 4.99 -9.40 -5.33
C GLN A 22 5.58 -9.97 -6.63
N SER A 23 4.76 -10.35 -7.58
CA SER A 23 5.21 -10.88 -8.85
C SER A 23 5.76 -9.81 -9.78
N ARG A 24 5.36 -8.56 -9.60
CA ARG A 24 5.76 -7.45 -10.46
C ARG A 24 6.95 -6.71 -9.86
N THR A 25 8.07 -7.42 -9.76
CA THR A 25 9.33 -6.84 -9.24
C THR A 25 9.91 -5.77 -10.17
N ASP A 26 9.46 -5.73 -11.41
CA ASP A 26 9.82 -4.71 -12.38
C ASP A 26 9.13 -3.37 -12.14
N VAL A 27 8.01 -3.36 -11.39
CA VAL A 27 7.24 -2.14 -11.12
C VAL A 27 7.68 -1.57 -9.78
N GLN A 28 8.27 -0.38 -9.84
CA GLN A 28 8.76 0.31 -8.66
C GLN A 28 7.61 0.99 -7.91
N ASN A 29 7.80 1.20 -6.61
CA ASN A 29 6.79 1.90 -5.81
C ASN A 29 6.54 3.31 -6.33
N ILE A 30 7.58 3.99 -6.83
CA ILE A 30 7.41 5.32 -7.42
C ILE A 30 6.52 5.27 -8.66
N ASP A 31 6.60 4.20 -9.44
CA ASP A 31 5.72 4.01 -10.61
C ASP A 31 4.27 3.87 -10.20
N LEU A 32 4.01 3.09 -9.16
CA LEU A 32 2.66 2.93 -8.62
C LEU A 32 2.11 4.25 -8.08
N MET A 33 2.92 4.98 -7.32
CA MET A 33 2.52 6.28 -6.80
C MET A 33 2.16 7.25 -7.92
N ASN A 34 2.98 7.29 -8.97
CA ASN A 34 2.75 8.19 -10.09
C ASN A 34 1.50 7.81 -10.89
N LEU A 35 1.26 6.52 -11.04
CA LEU A 35 0.13 6.02 -11.84
C LEU A 35 -1.18 6.01 -11.06
N ALA A 36 -1.16 5.53 -9.84
CA ALA A 36 -2.37 5.19 -9.10
C ALA A 36 -2.50 5.88 -7.75
N GLY A 37 -1.49 6.61 -7.31
CA GLY A 37 -1.54 7.35 -6.05
C GLY A 37 -1.35 6.50 -4.80
N PHE A 38 -0.92 5.25 -4.95
CA PHE A 38 -0.57 4.40 -3.82
C PHE A 38 0.59 3.49 -4.22
N CYS A 39 1.22 2.87 -3.25
CA CYS A 39 2.26 1.89 -3.51
C CYS A 39 2.17 0.76 -2.49
N ARG A 40 3.13 -0.18 -2.56
CA ARG A 40 3.17 -1.30 -1.63
C ARG A 40 3.23 -0.84 -0.17
N ASN A 41 3.94 0.24 0.10
CA ASN A 41 4.03 0.79 1.45
C ASN A 41 2.66 1.28 1.94
N CYS A 42 1.93 1.98 1.09
CA CYS A 42 0.59 2.47 1.44
C CYS A 42 -0.34 1.31 1.77
N LEU A 43 -0.32 0.27 0.96
CA LEU A 43 -1.17 -0.90 1.18
C LEU A 43 -0.81 -1.59 2.50
N GLY A 44 0.48 -1.72 2.80
CA GLY A 44 0.92 -2.29 4.07
C GLY A 44 0.50 -1.44 5.27
N ASP A 45 0.56 -0.12 5.13
CA ASP A 45 0.13 0.80 6.17
C ASP A 45 -1.39 0.70 6.39
N TRP A 46 -2.18 0.59 5.33
CA TRP A 46 -3.64 0.39 5.44
C TRP A 46 -3.98 -0.92 6.14
N TYR A 47 -3.25 -1.99 5.83
CA TYR A 47 -3.43 -3.27 6.49
C TYR A 47 -3.14 -3.17 7.98
N ARG A 48 -2.05 -2.50 8.33
CA ARG A 48 -1.70 -2.23 9.73
C ARG A 48 -2.79 -1.45 10.45
N GLU A 49 -3.31 -0.40 9.80
CA GLU A 49 -4.38 0.41 10.37
C GLU A 49 -5.66 -0.39 10.58
N ALA A 50 -6.01 -1.26 9.64
CA ALA A 50 -7.17 -2.11 9.77
C ALA A 50 -7.05 -3.06 10.96
N LEU A 51 -5.86 -3.62 11.19
CA LEU A 51 -5.60 -4.47 12.35
C LEU A 51 -5.66 -3.68 13.64
N ALA A 52 -5.11 -2.48 13.66
CA ALA A 52 -5.15 -1.62 14.84
C ALA A 52 -6.59 -1.32 15.25
N GLY A 53 -7.48 -1.13 14.28
CA GLY A 53 -8.91 -0.96 14.54
C GLY A 53 -9.58 -2.17 15.16
N GLN A 54 -8.93 -3.32 15.10
CA GLN A 54 -9.42 -4.57 15.72
C GLN A 54 -8.62 -4.93 16.98
N GLY A 55 -7.77 -4.02 17.46
CA GLY A 55 -6.98 -4.25 18.66
C GLY A 55 -5.68 -5.01 18.43
N VAL A 56 -5.26 -5.18 17.18
CA VAL A 56 -4.02 -5.88 16.85
C VAL A 56 -2.97 -4.86 16.41
N GLU A 57 -1.91 -4.72 17.19
CA GLU A 57 -0.85 -3.77 16.92
C GLU A 57 0.33 -4.44 16.22
N LEU A 58 0.67 -3.92 15.05
CA LEU A 58 1.88 -4.30 14.33
C LEU A 58 2.82 -3.11 14.25
N THR A 59 4.11 -3.38 14.11
CA THR A 59 5.04 -2.33 13.72
C THR A 59 4.80 -1.97 12.25
N LYS A 60 5.32 -0.82 11.85
CA LYS A 60 5.22 -0.36 10.47
C LYS A 60 5.82 -1.40 9.49
N ASP A 61 6.98 -1.93 9.84
CA ASP A 61 7.65 -2.93 9.00
C ASP A 61 6.86 -4.23 8.95
N GLN A 62 6.25 -4.65 10.05
CA GLN A 62 5.41 -5.86 10.05
C GLN A 62 4.21 -5.70 9.13
N GLY A 63 3.56 -4.55 9.16
CA GLY A 63 2.44 -4.29 8.27
C GLY A 63 2.84 -4.34 6.80
N ARG A 64 3.98 -3.73 6.48
CA ARG A 64 4.50 -3.72 5.11
C ARG A 64 4.99 -5.07 4.66
N GLU A 65 5.58 -5.86 5.57
CA GLU A 65 6.03 -7.21 5.25
C GLU A 65 4.90 -8.10 4.74
N ALA A 66 3.68 -7.89 5.24
CA ALA A 66 2.52 -8.63 4.76
C ALA A 66 2.28 -8.41 3.26
N VAL A 67 2.64 -7.24 2.74
CA VAL A 67 2.48 -6.92 1.32
C VAL A 67 3.70 -7.34 0.51
N TYR A 68 4.89 -7.14 1.04
CA TYR A 68 6.11 -7.50 0.31
C TYR A 68 6.41 -9.00 0.31
N GLY A 69 5.94 -9.73 1.30
CA GLY A 69 6.30 -11.13 1.49
C GLY A 69 7.71 -11.33 2.03
N MET A 70 8.35 -10.24 2.43
CA MET A 70 9.70 -10.21 3.00
C MET A 70 9.88 -8.87 3.70
N PRO A 71 10.90 -8.69 4.53
CA PRO A 71 11.16 -7.38 5.13
C PRO A 71 11.31 -6.30 4.06
N PRO A 72 10.74 -5.11 4.26
CA PRO A 72 10.83 -4.04 3.24
C PRO A 72 12.26 -3.70 2.82
N ALA A 73 13.20 -3.75 3.76
CA ALA A 73 14.61 -3.47 3.45
C ALA A 73 15.18 -4.52 2.48
N GLU A 74 14.75 -5.77 2.62
CA GLU A 74 15.20 -6.84 1.71
C GLU A 74 14.64 -6.63 0.30
N TRP A 75 13.36 -6.28 0.18
CA TRP A 75 12.75 -5.96 -1.11
C TRP A 75 13.50 -4.80 -1.79
N LYS A 76 13.77 -3.76 -1.00
CA LYS A 76 14.48 -2.58 -1.50
C LYS A 76 15.86 -2.98 -2.05
N ALA A 77 16.59 -3.79 -1.29
CA ALA A 77 17.92 -4.22 -1.71
C ALA A 77 17.90 -5.07 -2.99
N LYS A 78 16.85 -5.88 -3.16
CA LYS A 78 16.77 -6.80 -4.31
C LYS A 78 16.20 -6.13 -5.56
N TYR A 79 15.24 -5.25 -5.43
CA TYR A 79 14.42 -4.82 -6.57
C TYR A 79 14.35 -3.33 -6.80
N GLN A 80 14.62 -2.51 -5.80
CA GLN A 80 14.49 -1.06 -5.97
C GLN A 80 15.66 -0.51 -6.77
N THR A 81 15.33 0.24 -7.82
CA THR A 81 16.32 0.92 -8.66
C THR A 81 16.12 2.43 -8.55
N GLU A 82 17.13 3.18 -8.99
CA GLU A 82 17.05 4.63 -9.00
C GLU A 82 16.00 5.09 -10.01
N ALA A 83 15.12 5.99 -9.56
CA ALA A 83 14.07 6.54 -10.42
C ALA A 83 14.65 7.56 -11.40
N SER A 84 14.08 7.61 -12.61
CA SER A 84 14.46 8.61 -13.60
C SER A 84 14.09 10.01 -13.12
N PRO A 85 14.75 11.08 -13.66
CA PRO A 85 14.35 12.44 -13.31
C PRO A 85 12.88 12.75 -13.58
N GLN A 86 12.32 12.20 -14.66
CA GLN A 86 10.90 12.38 -14.97
C GLN A 86 10.01 11.72 -13.93
N ALA A 87 10.34 10.50 -13.52
CA ALA A 87 9.58 9.78 -12.49
C ALA A 87 9.65 10.51 -11.16
N GLN A 88 10.81 11.05 -10.80
CA GLN A 88 10.98 11.83 -9.58
C GLN A 88 10.16 13.10 -9.61
N ALA A 89 10.13 13.81 -10.74
CA ALA A 89 9.36 15.04 -10.90
C ALA A 89 7.86 14.75 -10.80
N ARG A 90 7.39 13.67 -11.42
CA ARG A 90 5.99 13.26 -11.34
C ARG A 90 5.62 12.87 -9.92
N PHE A 91 6.51 12.18 -9.22
CA PHE A 91 6.28 11.77 -7.84
C PHE A 91 6.12 12.99 -6.94
N ALA A 92 6.97 14.01 -7.10
CA ALA A 92 6.89 15.22 -6.28
C ALA A 92 5.51 15.88 -6.41
N SER A 93 4.99 15.98 -7.63
CA SER A 93 3.68 16.57 -7.89
C SER A 93 2.55 15.69 -7.36
N SER A 94 2.58 14.40 -7.69
CA SER A 94 1.55 13.43 -7.27
C SER A 94 1.53 13.24 -5.77
N HIS A 95 2.70 13.25 -5.14
CA HIS A 95 2.82 13.07 -3.70
C HIS A 95 2.17 14.21 -2.93
N GLN A 96 2.33 15.45 -3.41
CA GLN A 96 1.66 16.59 -2.80
C GLN A 96 0.15 16.45 -2.86
N ASP A 97 -0.38 16.09 -4.03
CA ASP A 97 -1.81 15.87 -4.21
C ASP A 97 -2.33 14.75 -3.31
N HIS A 98 -1.58 13.65 -3.26
CA HIS A 98 -1.92 12.50 -2.45
C HIS A 98 -1.98 12.86 -0.96
N GLN A 99 -1.00 13.60 -0.48
CA GLN A 99 -0.97 14.03 0.92
C GLN A 99 -2.12 14.96 1.24
N GLN A 100 -2.47 15.87 0.34
CA GLN A 100 -3.60 16.76 0.52
C GLN A 100 -4.91 15.98 0.60
N GLN A 101 -5.09 15.01 -0.26
CA GLN A 101 -6.27 14.16 -0.26
C GLN A 101 -6.39 13.37 1.04
N GLN A 102 -5.31 12.80 1.50
CA GLN A 102 -5.30 12.05 2.76
C GLN A 102 -5.56 12.94 3.96
N ALA A 103 -5.00 14.13 3.98
CA ALA A 103 -5.25 15.08 5.05
C ALA A 103 -6.71 15.50 5.09
N ALA A 104 -7.35 15.69 3.94
CA ALA A 104 -8.75 16.05 3.87
C ALA A 104 -9.67 14.92 4.30
N ALA A 105 -9.30 13.67 4.01
CA ALA A 105 -10.11 12.49 4.34
C ALA A 105 -9.92 12.01 5.77
N LYS A 106 -8.81 12.36 6.40
CA LYS A 106 -8.41 11.80 7.68
C LYS A 106 -9.42 12.01 8.80
N PRO A 107 -10.09 13.17 8.94
CA PRO A 107 -11.10 13.36 9.98
C PRO A 107 -12.33 12.48 9.80
N GLU A 108 -12.52 11.91 8.65
CA GLU A 108 -13.67 11.08 8.32
C GLU A 108 -13.60 9.69 8.97
N GLY A 109 -12.57 9.42 9.70
CA GLY A 109 -12.38 8.11 10.27
C GLY A 109 -11.73 7.17 9.29
N GLY A 110 -10.58 6.68 9.64
CA GLY A 110 -9.82 5.81 8.78
C GLY A 110 -10.61 4.62 8.32
N GLY A 111 -10.37 4.20 7.14
CA GLY A 111 -10.91 2.97 6.61
C GLY A 111 -12.20 3.07 5.86
N LYS A 112 -12.85 4.19 5.89
CA LYS A 112 -14.15 4.30 5.24
C LYS A 112 -14.08 4.39 3.72
N GLY A 113 -13.02 4.86 3.18
CA GLY A 113 -12.89 5.05 1.75
C GLY A 113 -12.34 3.84 1.02
N TRP A 114 -12.21 2.78 1.76
CA TRP A 114 -11.59 1.61 1.19
C TRP A 114 -12.25 0.33 1.72
#